data_73ea97799b707ac44abf393076453bb9
#
_entry.id   73ea97799b707ac44abf393076453bb9
#
_cell.length_a   1.000
_cell.length_b   1.000
_cell.length_c   1.000
_cell.angle_alpha   90.00
_cell.angle_beta   90.00
_cell.angle_gamma   90.00
#
_symmetry.space_group_name_H-M   'P 1'
#
loop_
_entity.id
_entity.type
_entity.pdbx_description
1 polymer ?
#
loop_
_entity_poly.entity_id
_entity_poly.type
_entity_poly.pdbx_seq_one_letter_code
_entity_poly.pdbx_strand_id
1 'polypeptide(L)'
;MSDAIYLVSIMTRKSRFALLAVGGIVVAAGIGGAVMLIGHKAAPLAAVDSRQEPPIVRVSTASPVTGADRRFTGVIAARVQSNLGFRVPGKVVERLVNIGQSVKAGQPLLRVDETDLRLALTAKRNAAIAARAVLTQATADEARYAVLVKNGFAASPQRYEQAKAALDTAKAQAAAAEAEANVAENELNYAVLVADADGIIVETLAEPGQVVASGQVVARLAQTGPREALVVLPETVRPPIGSAAQATLYGVAGRSFRATLRQLSDSADPQTRTYEARYVLESEAALAPLGATVTVRLSDIATDAETEIPLGAVLDDGQKTGVWLLDDAGSAVTFQPVRLVRVTSETAVVSGLQAGRQIVSLGAHLLREGQPVRTSSNVKAVSR
;
A
#
# COMPACT_ATOMS: atom_id res chain seq x y z
N MET A 1 13.31 13.52 72.26
CA MET A 1 13.01 12.55 73.32
C MET A 1 13.98 11.42 73.07
N SER A 2 15.10 11.57 73.75
CA SER A 2 15.46 10.95 75.04
C SER A 2 15.86 9.51 74.80
N ASP A 3 16.91 9.12 75.02
CA ASP A 3 18.02 9.11 76.04
C ASP A 3 18.66 7.74 75.88
N ALA A 4 19.78 7.43 76.05
CA ALA A 4 20.90 7.73 76.91
C ALA A 4 21.89 6.56 76.76
N ILE A 5 23.17 6.76 76.53
CA ILE A 5 24.21 7.09 77.50
C ILE A 5 24.70 5.87 78.34
N TYR A 6 26.03 5.66 78.25
CA TYR A 6 26.97 5.12 79.27
C TYR A 6 27.00 3.61 79.53
N LEU A 7 28.14 2.99 79.49
CA LEU A 7 29.11 2.91 80.57
C LEU A 7 30.46 2.30 80.16
N VAL A 8 31.44 3.03 80.24
CA VAL A 8 32.81 2.92 80.66
C VAL A 8 32.96 2.20 82.00
N SER A 9 33.95 1.38 82.15
CA SER A 9 34.84 1.32 83.34
C SER A 9 35.73 0.10 83.32
N ILE A 10 37.04 0.23 83.12
CA ILE A 10 38.07 0.25 84.14
C ILE A 10 38.34 -1.12 84.81
N MET A 11 39.56 -1.50 84.76
CA MET A 11 40.47 -2.10 85.79
C MET A 11 41.33 -3.19 85.17
N THR A 12 42.53 -3.37 85.40
CA THR A 12 43.67 -2.70 86.15
C THR A 12 44.90 -3.49 85.83
N ARG A 13 46.00 -2.72 85.83
CA ARG A 13 47.38 -3.20 86.01
C ARG A 13 47.55 -4.21 87.11
N LYS A 14 48.12 -5.39 86.79
CA LYS A 14 49.11 -6.13 87.58
C LYS A 14 49.27 -7.53 87.05
N SER A 15 50.31 -7.84 86.29
CA SER A 15 51.16 -9.04 86.39
C SER A 15 52.25 -8.99 85.28
N ARG A 16 53.09 -8.02 85.43
CA ARG A 16 54.43 -8.08 84.88
C ARG A 16 55.26 -8.81 85.90
N PHE A 17 55.99 -9.86 85.56
CA PHE A 17 57.08 -10.54 86.26
C PHE A 17 56.81 -12.05 86.50
N ALA A 18 56.62 -12.83 85.42
CA ALA A 18 56.83 -14.27 85.54
C ALA A 18 56.95 -14.98 84.22
N LEU A 19 57.72 -14.46 83.26
CA LEU A 19 57.92 -15.19 81.97
C LEU A 19 59.25 -14.77 81.28
N LEU A 20 60.32 -14.65 82.11
CA LEU A 20 61.68 -14.36 81.54
C LEU A 20 62.68 -15.51 81.72
N ALA A 21 62.24 -16.68 82.18
CA ALA A 21 63.15 -17.83 82.39
C ALA A 21 62.93 -19.03 81.48
N VAL A 22 61.92 -19.08 80.60
CA VAL A 22 61.67 -20.23 79.69
C VAL A 22 61.99 -19.86 78.23
N GLY A 23 62.28 -18.61 77.91
CA GLY A 23 62.55 -18.13 76.52
C GLY A 23 63.97 -18.40 75.99
N GLY A 24 64.90 -18.87 76.81
CA GLY A 24 66.32 -19.01 76.38
C GLY A 24 66.69 -20.30 75.66
N ILE A 25 65.87 -21.39 75.78
CA ILE A 25 66.24 -22.74 75.26
C ILE A 25 65.54 -23.02 73.94
N VAL A 26 64.48 -22.33 73.56
CA VAL A 26 63.74 -22.50 72.33
C VAL A 26 64.38 -21.71 71.16
N VAL A 27 65.22 -20.69 71.46
CA VAL A 27 65.82 -19.87 70.39
C VAL A 27 67.06 -20.53 69.78
N ALA A 28 67.73 -21.45 70.44
CA ALA A 28 68.90 -22.16 69.89
C ALA A 28 68.56 -23.30 68.93
N ALA A 29 67.38 -23.90 69.04
CA ALA A 29 66.94 -25.01 68.16
C ALA A 29 66.23 -24.50 66.89
N GLY A 30 65.82 -23.24 66.88
CA GLY A 30 65.13 -22.59 65.72
C GLY A 30 66.05 -22.08 64.62
N ILE A 31 67.32 -21.83 64.93
CA ILE A 31 68.28 -21.24 63.97
C ILE A 31 68.95 -22.32 63.09
N GLY A 32 69.03 -23.59 63.52
CA GLY A 32 69.59 -24.67 62.74
C GLY A 32 68.66 -25.26 61.66
N GLY A 33 67.37 -25.12 61.82
CA GLY A 33 66.35 -25.60 60.87
C GLY A 33 66.01 -24.59 59.76
N ALA A 34 66.34 -23.31 59.93
CA ALA A 34 65.95 -22.24 58.98
C ALA A 34 66.97 -22.07 57.82
N VAL A 35 68.17 -22.68 57.89
CA VAL A 35 69.20 -22.56 56.85
C VAL A 35 69.09 -23.62 55.76
N MET A 36 68.30 -24.68 55.96
CA MET A 36 68.14 -25.73 54.94
C MET A 36 66.87 -25.60 54.08
N LEU A 37 66.02 -24.58 54.28
CA LEU A 37 64.78 -24.30 53.54
C LEU A 37 64.86 -23.03 52.65
N ILE A 38 66.03 -22.40 52.50
CA ILE A 38 66.22 -21.28 51.58
C ILE A 38 66.98 -21.74 50.32
N GLY A 39 66.37 -22.67 49.59
CA GLY A 39 66.97 -23.22 48.37
C GLY A 39 66.00 -23.41 47.22
N HIS A 40 64.73 -23.14 47.38
CA HIS A 40 63.79 -23.18 46.27
C HIS A 40 63.26 -21.76 46.06
N LYS A 41 63.99 -20.97 45.28
CA LYS A 41 63.41 -19.83 44.56
C LYS A 41 62.33 -20.41 43.62
N ALA A 42 61.07 -20.41 44.04
CA ALA A 42 59.99 -20.42 43.11
C ALA A 42 60.16 -19.21 42.18
N ALA A 43 60.41 -19.46 40.91
CA ALA A 43 60.37 -18.42 39.90
C ALA A 43 59.02 -17.66 40.08
N PRO A 44 59.00 -16.33 40.09
CA PRO A 44 57.76 -15.61 40.11
C PRO A 44 57.02 -16.07 38.85
N LEU A 45 55.83 -16.68 38.99
CA LEU A 45 54.88 -16.77 37.94
C LEU A 45 54.78 -15.33 37.39
N ALA A 46 55.32 -15.13 36.18
CA ALA A 46 55.18 -13.89 35.48
C ALA A 46 53.68 -13.57 35.54
N ALA A 47 53.30 -12.56 36.26
CA ALA A 47 51.96 -12.05 36.20
C ALA A 47 51.72 -11.71 34.72
N VAL A 48 50.95 -12.53 34.03
CA VAL A 48 50.54 -12.28 32.65
C VAL A 48 49.87 -10.93 32.72
N ASP A 49 50.52 -9.91 32.15
CA ASP A 49 49.95 -8.57 32.08
C ASP A 49 48.65 -8.69 31.30
N SER A 50 47.55 -8.59 32.00
CA SER A 50 46.20 -8.69 31.40
C SER A 50 45.96 -7.66 30.29
N ARG A 51 46.88 -6.70 30.14
CA ARG A 51 46.91 -5.69 29.07
C ARG A 51 47.50 -6.26 27.76
N GLN A 52 48.20 -7.41 27.79
CA GLN A 52 48.71 -8.09 26.60
C GLN A 52 47.77 -9.14 26.05
N GLU A 53 46.72 -9.47 26.77
CA GLU A 53 45.69 -10.39 26.23
C GLU A 53 44.80 -9.68 25.19
N PRO A 54 44.51 -10.33 24.05
CA PRO A 54 43.60 -9.79 23.06
C PRO A 54 42.26 -9.41 23.67
N PRO A 55 41.71 -8.23 23.38
CA PRO A 55 40.45 -7.75 23.96
C PRO A 55 39.29 -8.71 23.64
N ILE A 56 38.39 -8.87 24.61
CA ILE A 56 37.19 -9.69 24.44
C ILE A 56 36.13 -8.82 23.75
N VAL A 57 35.65 -9.30 22.63
CA VAL A 57 34.59 -8.62 21.86
C VAL A 57 33.32 -9.48 21.78
N ARG A 58 32.17 -8.82 21.71
CA ARG A 58 30.92 -9.50 21.36
C ARG A 58 30.72 -9.43 19.86
N VAL A 59 30.41 -10.56 19.25
CA VAL A 59 30.17 -10.71 17.82
C VAL A 59 28.68 -10.87 17.56
N SER A 60 28.22 -10.30 16.46
CA SER A 60 26.87 -10.48 15.92
C SER A 60 26.97 -10.71 14.42
N THR A 61 26.02 -11.44 13.87
CA THR A 61 25.94 -11.66 12.42
C THR A 61 25.13 -10.53 11.79
N ALA A 62 25.65 -9.93 10.74
CA ALA A 62 24.96 -8.95 9.93
C ALA A 62 23.79 -9.61 9.21
N SER A 63 22.58 -9.14 9.45
CA SER A 63 21.36 -9.70 8.87
C SER A 63 20.96 -8.95 7.60
N PRO A 64 20.42 -9.64 6.58
CA PRO A 64 19.83 -8.91 5.47
C PRO A 64 18.70 -8.04 6.01
N VAL A 65 18.57 -6.82 5.50
CA VAL A 65 17.41 -5.99 5.83
C VAL A 65 16.19 -6.72 5.31
N THR A 66 15.41 -7.26 6.22
CA THR A 66 14.06 -7.66 5.89
C THR A 66 13.33 -6.37 5.59
N GLY A 67 13.03 -6.11 4.32
CA GLY A 67 12.47 -4.84 3.86
C GLY A 67 11.39 -4.37 4.81
N ALA A 68 11.38 -3.09 5.14
CA ALA A 68 10.39 -2.54 6.05
C ALA A 68 9.01 -2.86 5.49
N ASP A 69 8.29 -3.73 6.16
CA ASP A 69 6.91 -4.08 5.84
C ASP A 69 6.05 -2.82 5.89
N ARG A 70 5.95 -2.14 4.75
CA ARG A 70 5.07 -0.97 4.65
C ARG A 70 3.65 -1.44 4.44
N ARG A 71 2.76 -1.05 5.35
CA ARG A 71 1.35 -1.42 5.32
C ARG A 71 0.52 -0.21 4.98
N PHE A 72 -0.34 -0.38 3.98
CA PHE A 72 -1.27 0.66 3.54
C PHE A 72 -2.68 0.12 3.63
N THR A 73 -3.54 0.87 4.29
CA THR A 73 -4.94 0.50 4.43
C THR A 73 -5.77 1.20 3.35
N GLY A 74 -6.71 0.47 2.78
CA GLY A 74 -7.62 0.95 1.76
C GLY A 74 -8.93 0.18 1.80
N VAL A 75 -9.64 0.20 0.69
CA VAL A 75 -10.96 -0.45 0.55
C VAL A 75 -11.02 -1.34 -0.68
N ILE A 76 -11.87 -2.35 -0.62
CA ILE A 76 -12.19 -3.18 -1.78
C ILE A 76 -13.11 -2.40 -2.70
N ALA A 77 -12.69 -2.22 -3.95
CA ALA A 77 -13.44 -1.55 -4.99
C ALA A 77 -13.70 -2.48 -6.18
N ALA A 78 -14.74 -2.20 -6.94
CA ALA A 78 -14.88 -2.80 -8.25
C ALA A 78 -13.85 -2.21 -9.22
N ARG A 79 -13.41 -3.01 -10.18
CA ARG A 79 -12.50 -2.53 -11.23
C ARG A 79 -13.11 -1.41 -12.05
N VAL A 80 -14.40 -1.54 -12.39
CA VAL A 80 -15.19 -0.54 -13.11
C VAL A 80 -16.40 -0.16 -12.28
N GLN A 81 -16.63 1.13 -12.14
CA GLN A 81 -17.80 1.70 -11.49
C GLN A 81 -18.46 2.68 -12.44
N SER A 82 -19.75 2.45 -12.77
CA SER A 82 -20.54 3.33 -13.62
C SER A 82 -21.32 4.34 -12.76
N ASN A 83 -21.20 5.61 -13.12
CA ASN A 83 -22.06 6.66 -12.60
C ASN A 83 -23.23 6.83 -13.55
N LEU A 84 -24.42 6.40 -13.13
CA LEU A 84 -25.61 6.35 -13.95
C LEU A 84 -26.46 7.61 -13.72
N GLY A 85 -26.91 8.21 -14.80
CA GLY A 85 -27.76 9.39 -14.81
C GLY A 85 -28.72 9.41 -15.99
N PHE A 86 -29.83 10.12 -15.84
CA PHE A 86 -30.79 10.29 -16.92
C PHE A 86 -30.22 11.20 -18.02
N ARG A 87 -30.59 10.92 -19.28
CA ARG A 87 -30.27 11.75 -20.44
C ARG A 87 -31.27 12.86 -20.64
N VAL A 88 -32.46 12.78 -20.01
CA VAL A 88 -33.54 13.78 -20.01
C VAL A 88 -33.81 14.23 -18.58
N PRO A 89 -34.15 15.50 -18.35
CA PRO A 89 -34.55 15.96 -17.02
C PRO A 89 -35.97 15.51 -16.70
N GLY A 90 -36.29 15.37 -15.41
CA GLY A 90 -37.65 15.04 -14.99
C GLY A 90 -37.77 14.76 -13.51
N LYS A 91 -39.00 14.58 -13.04
CA LYS A 91 -39.29 14.15 -11.67
C LYS A 91 -39.21 12.61 -11.60
N VAL A 92 -38.40 12.09 -10.68
CA VAL A 92 -38.34 10.63 -10.42
C VAL A 92 -39.69 10.18 -9.87
N VAL A 93 -40.32 9.22 -10.54
CA VAL A 93 -41.64 8.67 -10.14
C VAL A 93 -41.48 7.32 -9.46
N GLU A 94 -40.46 6.56 -9.84
CA GLU A 94 -40.28 5.19 -9.34
C GLU A 94 -38.80 4.83 -9.25
N ARG A 95 -38.46 4.10 -8.18
CA ARG A 95 -37.18 3.44 -7.98
C ARG A 95 -37.42 1.93 -7.94
N LEU A 96 -36.85 1.21 -8.90
CA LEU A 96 -37.09 -0.22 -9.14
C LEU A 96 -36.02 -1.11 -8.50
N VAL A 97 -34.96 -0.51 -7.93
CA VAL A 97 -33.82 -1.25 -7.36
C VAL A 97 -33.43 -0.68 -6.00
N ASN A 98 -32.80 -1.52 -5.19
CA ASN A 98 -32.26 -1.18 -3.88
C ASN A 98 -30.73 -1.24 -3.86
N ILE A 99 -30.11 -0.53 -2.90
CA ILE A 99 -28.67 -0.63 -2.64
C ILE A 99 -28.33 -2.09 -2.27
N GLY A 100 -27.22 -2.61 -2.82
CA GLY A 100 -26.80 -4.00 -2.64
C GLY A 100 -27.47 -5.00 -3.58
N GLN A 101 -28.44 -4.58 -4.38
CA GLN A 101 -29.13 -5.45 -5.33
C GLN A 101 -28.26 -5.71 -6.55
N SER A 102 -28.19 -7.01 -6.96
CA SER A 102 -27.59 -7.40 -8.23
C SER A 102 -28.55 -7.10 -9.38
N VAL A 103 -28.02 -6.54 -10.46
CA VAL A 103 -28.77 -6.16 -11.67
C VAL A 103 -28.06 -6.69 -12.91
N LYS A 104 -28.82 -6.85 -13.99
CA LYS A 104 -28.32 -7.23 -15.31
C LYS A 104 -28.32 -6.03 -16.26
N ALA A 105 -27.45 -6.06 -17.26
CA ALA A 105 -27.45 -5.07 -18.33
C ALA A 105 -28.84 -4.94 -18.95
N GLY A 106 -29.31 -3.70 -19.17
CA GLY A 106 -30.63 -3.40 -19.68
C GLY A 106 -31.77 -3.46 -18.63
N GLN A 107 -31.49 -3.87 -17.39
CA GLN A 107 -32.51 -3.90 -16.34
C GLN A 107 -32.91 -2.49 -15.93
N PRO A 108 -34.21 -2.13 -15.86
CA PRO A 108 -34.70 -0.85 -15.37
C PRO A 108 -34.32 -0.61 -13.91
N LEU A 109 -33.82 0.60 -13.61
CA LEU A 109 -33.35 1.01 -12.28
C LEU A 109 -34.24 2.10 -11.67
N LEU A 110 -34.46 3.17 -12.42
CA LEU A 110 -35.30 4.30 -12.03
C LEU A 110 -36.11 4.78 -13.24
N ARG A 111 -37.21 5.47 -12.97
CA ARG A 111 -38.05 6.07 -14.00
C ARG A 111 -38.40 7.51 -13.63
N VAL A 112 -38.30 8.41 -14.59
CA VAL A 112 -38.85 9.78 -14.47
C VAL A 112 -40.24 9.84 -15.09
N ASP A 113 -40.98 10.92 -14.78
CA ASP A 113 -42.29 11.20 -15.37
C ASP A 113 -42.16 11.38 -16.88
N GLU A 114 -42.84 10.51 -17.62
CA GLU A 114 -42.79 10.43 -19.08
C GLU A 114 -43.97 11.15 -19.76
N THR A 115 -44.88 11.76 -18.99
CA THR A 115 -46.16 12.31 -19.52
C THR A 115 -45.92 13.32 -20.63
N ASP A 116 -45.06 14.31 -20.41
CA ASP A 116 -44.77 15.33 -21.40
C ASP A 116 -43.99 14.78 -22.60
N LEU A 117 -43.05 13.86 -22.37
CA LEU A 117 -42.26 13.21 -23.41
C LEU A 117 -43.17 12.35 -24.34
N ARG A 118 -44.16 11.69 -23.77
CA ARG A 118 -45.14 10.90 -24.53
C ARG A 118 -46.03 11.79 -25.38
N LEU A 119 -46.47 12.94 -24.85
CA LEU A 119 -47.23 13.93 -25.61
C LEU A 119 -46.39 14.56 -26.73
N ALA A 120 -45.13 14.87 -26.47
CA ALA A 120 -44.21 15.39 -27.49
C ALA A 120 -43.98 14.38 -28.62
N LEU A 121 -43.75 13.10 -28.28
CA LEU A 121 -43.66 12.04 -29.28
C LEU A 121 -44.93 11.91 -30.14
N THR A 122 -46.10 11.97 -29.51
CA THR A 122 -47.39 11.89 -30.22
C THR A 122 -47.54 13.06 -31.21
N ALA A 123 -47.18 14.28 -30.81
CA ALA A 123 -47.21 15.47 -31.67
C ALA A 123 -46.27 15.29 -32.88
N LYS A 124 -45.05 14.84 -32.67
CA LYS A 124 -44.04 14.62 -33.72
C LYS A 124 -44.44 13.51 -34.67
N ARG A 125 -45.01 12.39 -34.17
CA ARG A 125 -45.56 11.33 -35.01
C ARG A 125 -46.68 11.79 -35.89
N ASN A 126 -47.61 12.64 -35.37
CA ASN A 126 -48.68 13.21 -36.18
C ASN A 126 -48.16 14.15 -37.27
N ALA A 127 -47.12 14.93 -36.99
CA ALA A 127 -46.44 15.77 -37.98
C ALA A 127 -45.80 14.92 -39.10
N ALA A 128 -45.15 13.84 -38.75
CA ALA A 128 -44.56 12.89 -39.72
C ALA A 128 -45.66 12.23 -40.60
N ILE A 129 -46.80 11.85 -40.01
CA ILE A 129 -47.94 11.30 -40.78
C ILE A 129 -48.45 12.35 -41.77
N ALA A 130 -48.61 13.60 -41.36
CA ALA A 130 -49.07 14.70 -42.25
C ALA A 130 -48.07 14.94 -43.40
N ALA A 131 -46.78 14.98 -43.11
CA ALA A 131 -45.70 15.13 -44.11
C ALA A 131 -45.70 13.96 -45.12
N ARG A 132 -45.90 12.72 -44.66
CA ARG A 132 -46.05 11.52 -45.53
C ARG A 132 -47.28 11.64 -46.44
N ALA A 133 -48.41 12.17 -45.97
CA ALA A 133 -49.57 12.38 -46.80
C ALA A 133 -49.29 13.38 -47.95
N VAL A 134 -48.58 14.49 -47.66
CA VAL A 134 -48.12 15.45 -48.67
C VAL A 134 -47.18 14.81 -49.68
N LEU A 135 -46.23 13.95 -49.23
CA LEU A 135 -45.31 13.22 -50.07
C LEU A 135 -46.08 12.26 -51.00
N THR A 136 -47.09 11.55 -50.47
CA THR A 136 -47.91 10.62 -51.25
C THR A 136 -48.65 11.35 -52.38
N GLN A 137 -49.23 12.55 -52.06
CA GLN A 137 -49.88 13.38 -53.06
C GLN A 137 -48.86 13.87 -54.13
N ALA A 138 -47.73 14.43 -53.71
CA ALA A 138 -46.71 14.90 -54.64
C ALA A 138 -46.16 13.81 -55.54
N THR A 139 -46.01 12.61 -55.02
CA THR A 139 -45.58 11.42 -55.81
C THR A 139 -46.63 11.07 -56.88
N ALA A 140 -47.91 11.07 -56.53
CA ALA A 140 -48.98 10.79 -57.47
C ALA A 140 -49.10 11.89 -58.56
N ASP A 141 -48.88 13.15 -58.20
CA ASP A 141 -48.89 14.27 -59.13
C ASP A 141 -47.70 14.25 -60.10
N GLU A 142 -46.47 14.01 -59.61
CA GLU A 142 -45.29 13.84 -60.44
C GLU A 142 -45.47 12.69 -61.46
N ALA A 143 -45.89 11.51 -60.96
CA ALA A 143 -46.15 10.35 -61.85
C ALA A 143 -47.21 10.66 -62.90
N ARG A 144 -48.27 11.39 -62.58
CA ARG A 144 -49.28 11.82 -63.52
C ARG A 144 -48.71 12.77 -64.61
N TYR A 145 -47.97 13.80 -64.20
CA TYR A 145 -47.34 14.73 -65.17
C TYR A 145 -46.26 14.08 -66.02
N ALA A 146 -45.52 13.13 -65.48
CA ALA A 146 -44.52 12.35 -66.24
C ALA A 146 -45.16 11.58 -67.41
N VAL A 147 -46.30 10.93 -67.16
CA VAL A 147 -47.08 10.23 -68.21
C VAL A 147 -47.65 11.19 -69.26
N LEU A 148 -48.19 12.36 -68.83
CA LEU A 148 -48.77 13.36 -69.73
C LEU A 148 -47.72 13.97 -70.68
N VAL A 149 -46.53 14.29 -70.18
CA VAL A 149 -45.42 14.78 -70.98
C VAL A 149 -44.91 13.72 -71.97
N LYS A 150 -44.76 12.48 -71.50
CA LYS A 150 -44.25 11.35 -72.33
C LYS A 150 -45.17 11.04 -73.51
N ASN A 151 -46.49 11.16 -73.34
CA ASN A 151 -47.50 10.84 -74.35
C ASN A 151 -47.87 12.03 -75.26
N GLY A 152 -47.17 13.21 -75.16
CA GLY A 152 -47.44 14.38 -75.98
C GLY A 152 -48.76 15.10 -75.68
N PHE A 153 -49.40 14.81 -74.53
CA PHE A 153 -50.58 15.53 -74.13
C PHE A 153 -50.24 16.92 -73.57
N ALA A 154 -51.18 17.86 -73.49
CA ALA A 154 -51.04 19.30 -73.24
C ALA A 154 -50.41 19.71 -71.89
N ALA A 155 -49.59 18.88 -71.28
CA ALA A 155 -48.77 19.25 -70.12
C ALA A 155 -47.47 19.89 -70.58
N SER A 156 -47.16 21.11 -70.16
CA SER A 156 -45.91 21.76 -70.50
C SER A 156 -44.73 21.11 -69.69
N PRO A 157 -43.54 20.97 -70.25
CA PRO A 157 -42.35 20.54 -69.52
C PRO A 157 -42.12 21.28 -68.19
N GLN A 158 -42.44 22.55 -68.12
CA GLN A 158 -42.39 23.38 -66.94
C GLN A 158 -43.27 22.84 -65.79
N ARG A 159 -44.49 22.30 -66.12
CA ARG A 159 -45.38 21.69 -65.09
C ARG A 159 -44.82 20.42 -64.51
N TYR A 160 -44.16 19.61 -65.33
CA TYR A 160 -43.45 18.42 -64.86
C TYR A 160 -42.31 18.80 -63.91
N GLU A 161 -41.46 19.75 -64.29
CA GLU A 161 -40.34 20.19 -63.44
C GLU A 161 -40.86 20.77 -62.12
N GLN A 162 -42.01 21.51 -62.12
CA GLN A 162 -42.66 21.97 -60.89
C GLN A 162 -43.11 20.81 -60.02
N ALA A 163 -43.76 19.79 -60.58
CA ALA A 163 -44.21 18.62 -59.86
C ALA A 163 -43.04 17.79 -59.26
N LYS A 164 -41.97 17.67 -60.02
CA LYS A 164 -40.70 17.01 -59.59
C LYS A 164 -40.08 17.78 -58.43
N ALA A 165 -39.94 19.09 -58.53
CA ALA A 165 -39.43 19.94 -57.42
C ALA A 165 -40.32 19.87 -56.16
N ALA A 166 -41.66 19.81 -56.36
CA ALA A 166 -42.61 19.61 -55.26
C ALA A 166 -42.44 18.24 -54.60
N LEU A 167 -42.24 17.16 -55.38
CA LEU A 167 -41.94 15.83 -54.87
C LEU A 167 -40.62 15.80 -54.08
N ASP A 168 -39.54 16.38 -54.62
CA ASP A 168 -38.25 16.41 -53.93
C ASP A 168 -38.35 17.18 -52.62
N THR A 169 -39.09 18.31 -52.60
CA THR A 169 -39.38 19.09 -51.37
C THR A 169 -40.20 18.26 -50.38
N ALA A 170 -41.28 17.63 -50.80
CA ALA A 170 -42.13 16.84 -49.92
C ALA A 170 -41.39 15.60 -49.36
N LYS A 171 -40.51 15.01 -50.14
CA LYS A 171 -39.63 13.92 -49.70
C LYS A 171 -38.67 14.36 -48.60
N ALA A 172 -38.04 15.50 -48.77
CA ALA A 172 -37.15 16.08 -47.76
C ALA A 172 -37.90 16.43 -46.47
N GLN A 173 -39.11 17.04 -46.59
CA GLN A 173 -39.94 17.36 -45.44
C GLN A 173 -40.44 16.12 -44.68
N ALA A 174 -40.84 15.07 -45.37
CA ALA A 174 -41.25 13.79 -44.76
C ALA A 174 -40.08 13.15 -44.01
N ALA A 175 -38.91 13.12 -44.61
CA ALA A 175 -37.71 12.60 -43.99
C ALA A 175 -37.31 13.39 -42.72
N ALA A 176 -37.39 14.74 -42.77
CA ALA A 176 -37.10 15.59 -41.61
C ALA A 176 -38.09 15.35 -40.47
N ALA A 177 -39.41 15.31 -40.76
CA ALA A 177 -40.45 15.06 -39.76
C ALA A 177 -40.34 13.67 -39.12
N GLU A 178 -39.96 12.66 -39.90
CA GLU A 178 -39.68 11.30 -39.41
C GLU A 178 -38.46 11.27 -38.48
N ALA A 179 -37.37 11.97 -38.84
CA ALA A 179 -36.21 12.09 -37.99
C ALA A 179 -36.56 12.78 -36.65
N GLU A 180 -37.36 13.83 -36.66
CA GLU A 180 -37.84 14.49 -35.44
C GLU A 180 -38.69 13.56 -34.55
N ALA A 181 -39.57 12.75 -35.15
CA ALA A 181 -40.35 11.75 -34.42
C ALA A 181 -39.45 10.71 -33.74
N ASN A 182 -38.39 10.25 -34.44
CA ASN A 182 -37.39 9.30 -33.89
C ASN A 182 -36.59 9.92 -32.72
N VAL A 183 -36.27 11.21 -32.79
CA VAL A 183 -35.61 11.90 -31.67
C VAL A 183 -36.52 11.89 -30.45
N ALA A 184 -37.81 12.29 -30.61
CA ALA A 184 -38.78 12.29 -29.51
C ALA A 184 -39.01 10.87 -28.93
N GLU A 185 -38.94 9.81 -29.76
CA GLU A 185 -39.03 8.42 -29.31
C GLU A 185 -37.82 8.05 -28.47
N ASN A 186 -36.60 8.46 -28.86
CA ASN A 186 -35.39 8.24 -28.08
C ASN A 186 -35.47 8.99 -26.74
N GLU A 187 -35.95 10.24 -26.72
CA GLU A 187 -36.14 11.02 -25.49
C GLU A 187 -37.11 10.31 -24.53
N LEU A 188 -38.19 9.75 -25.02
CA LEU A 188 -39.13 8.96 -24.22
C LEU A 188 -38.44 7.70 -23.64
N ASN A 189 -37.64 7.02 -24.44
CA ASN A 189 -36.91 5.83 -24.00
C ASN A 189 -35.88 6.17 -22.90
N TYR A 190 -35.31 7.38 -22.93
CA TYR A 190 -34.39 7.87 -21.89
C TYR A 190 -35.07 8.24 -20.56
N ALA A 191 -36.40 8.24 -20.49
CA ALA A 191 -37.15 8.39 -19.25
C ALA A 191 -37.00 7.18 -18.31
N VAL A 192 -36.57 6.04 -18.82
CA VAL A 192 -36.24 4.86 -18.04
C VAL A 192 -34.72 4.70 -17.99
N LEU A 193 -34.15 4.83 -16.80
CA LEU A 193 -32.73 4.57 -16.57
C LEU A 193 -32.53 3.07 -16.45
N VAL A 194 -31.66 2.51 -17.28
CA VAL A 194 -31.30 1.09 -17.28
C VAL A 194 -29.83 0.91 -16.88
N ALA A 195 -29.51 -0.29 -16.36
CA ALA A 195 -28.13 -0.67 -16.08
C ALA A 195 -27.36 -0.81 -17.40
N ASP A 196 -26.16 -0.26 -17.46
CA ASP A 196 -25.24 -0.34 -18.62
C ASP A 196 -24.47 -1.66 -18.68
N ALA A 197 -24.36 -2.37 -17.54
CA ALA A 197 -23.67 -3.65 -17.41
C ALA A 197 -24.27 -4.49 -16.27
N ASP A 198 -23.87 -5.76 -16.22
CA ASP A 198 -24.14 -6.61 -15.06
C ASP A 198 -23.34 -6.11 -13.85
N GLY A 199 -23.97 -6.04 -12.68
CA GLY A 199 -23.30 -5.52 -11.49
C GLY A 199 -24.16 -5.47 -10.25
N ILE A 200 -23.69 -4.69 -9.27
CA ILE A 200 -24.37 -4.46 -7.99
C ILE A 200 -24.55 -2.95 -7.80
N ILE A 201 -25.74 -2.53 -7.41
CA ILE A 201 -26.02 -1.14 -7.05
C ILE A 201 -25.33 -0.83 -5.73
N VAL A 202 -24.35 0.08 -5.75
CA VAL A 202 -23.59 0.48 -4.55
C VAL A 202 -24.20 1.70 -3.89
N GLU A 203 -24.88 2.56 -4.67
CA GLU A 203 -25.47 3.80 -4.15
C GLU A 203 -26.66 4.22 -5.00
N THR A 204 -27.69 4.77 -4.36
CA THR A 204 -28.81 5.49 -5.02
C THR A 204 -28.82 6.91 -4.48
N LEU A 205 -28.73 7.90 -5.38
CA LEU A 205 -28.59 9.33 -5.06
C LEU A 205 -29.86 10.12 -5.37
N ALA A 206 -30.88 9.46 -5.89
CA ALA A 206 -32.17 10.06 -6.19
C ALA A 206 -33.31 9.18 -5.67
N GLU A 207 -34.31 9.85 -5.06
CA GLU A 207 -35.51 9.21 -4.51
C GLU A 207 -36.76 9.64 -5.28
N PRO A 208 -37.83 8.81 -5.26
CA PRO A 208 -39.12 9.18 -5.85
C PRO A 208 -39.62 10.51 -5.30
N GLY A 209 -40.08 11.37 -6.21
CA GLY A 209 -40.49 12.74 -5.91
C GLY A 209 -39.45 13.82 -6.17
N GLN A 210 -38.16 13.45 -6.29
CA GLN A 210 -37.07 14.36 -6.58
C GLN A 210 -37.04 14.74 -8.07
N VAL A 211 -36.71 15.98 -8.38
CA VAL A 211 -36.43 16.45 -9.74
C VAL A 211 -34.95 16.36 -10.01
N VAL A 212 -34.57 15.74 -11.13
CA VAL A 212 -33.20 15.52 -11.54
C VAL A 212 -32.92 16.18 -12.89
N ALA A 213 -31.70 16.66 -13.05
CA ALA A 213 -31.23 17.24 -14.30
C ALA A 213 -30.63 16.17 -15.22
N SER A 214 -30.58 16.47 -16.52
CA SER A 214 -29.84 15.64 -17.47
C SER A 214 -28.35 15.55 -17.08
N GLY A 215 -27.78 14.35 -17.06
CA GLY A 215 -26.39 14.08 -16.68
C GLY A 215 -26.12 14.05 -15.17
N GLN A 216 -27.13 14.36 -14.33
CA GLN A 216 -26.99 14.20 -12.89
C GLN A 216 -26.86 12.73 -12.52
N VAL A 217 -25.83 12.40 -11.71
CA VAL A 217 -25.65 11.02 -11.21
C VAL A 217 -26.75 10.70 -10.21
N VAL A 218 -27.52 9.65 -10.47
CA VAL A 218 -28.66 9.21 -9.64
C VAL A 218 -28.44 7.82 -9.05
N ALA A 219 -27.53 7.03 -9.62
CA ALA A 219 -27.13 5.74 -9.09
C ALA A 219 -25.69 5.41 -9.44
N ARG A 220 -25.04 4.60 -8.62
CA ARG A 220 -23.72 4.04 -8.91
C ARG A 220 -23.80 2.53 -8.99
N LEU A 221 -23.27 1.99 -10.07
CA LEU A 221 -23.22 0.56 -10.37
C LEU A 221 -21.76 0.09 -10.31
N ALA A 222 -21.45 -0.85 -9.42
CA ALA A 222 -20.19 -1.58 -9.45
C ALA A 222 -20.35 -2.75 -10.42
N GLN A 223 -19.67 -2.72 -11.55
CA GLN A 223 -19.77 -3.77 -12.57
C GLN A 223 -19.20 -5.09 -12.05
N THR A 224 -19.77 -6.19 -12.49
CA THR A 224 -19.29 -7.54 -12.21
C THR A 224 -17.90 -7.70 -12.81
N GLY A 225 -16.94 -8.20 -11.99
CA GLY A 225 -15.57 -8.39 -12.43
C GLY A 225 -14.60 -8.52 -11.27
N PRO A 226 -13.30 -8.50 -11.56
CA PRO A 226 -12.26 -8.60 -10.53
C PRO A 226 -12.40 -7.50 -9.50
N ARG A 227 -12.22 -7.84 -8.22
CA ARG A 227 -12.13 -6.88 -7.12
C ARG A 227 -10.71 -6.37 -7.02
N GLU A 228 -10.58 -5.11 -6.67
CA GLU A 228 -9.29 -4.46 -6.50
C GLU A 228 -9.21 -3.83 -5.11
N ALA A 229 -8.03 -3.90 -4.51
CA ALA A 229 -7.72 -3.09 -3.35
C ALA A 229 -7.33 -1.69 -3.82
N LEU A 230 -8.15 -0.72 -3.47
CA LEU A 230 -7.89 0.69 -3.69
C LEU A 230 -7.20 1.24 -2.46
N VAL A 231 -5.92 1.56 -2.58
CA VAL A 231 -5.09 2.12 -1.50
C VAL A 231 -4.46 3.43 -1.93
N VAL A 232 -4.18 4.29 -0.97
CA VAL A 232 -3.45 5.53 -1.19
C VAL A 232 -2.02 5.38 -0.69
N LEU A 233 -1.06 5.70 -1.55
CA LEU A 233 0.36 5.60 -1.26
C LEU A 233 0.98 7.00 -1.13
N PRO A 234 1.84 7.26 -0.13
CA PRO A 234 2.54 8.53 -0.01
C PRO A 234 3.53 8.72 -1.17
N GLU A 235 3.91 9.96 -1.43
CA GLU A 235 4.80 10.36 -2.53
C GLU A 235 6.13 9.61 -2.57
N THR A 236 6.61 9.17 -1.38
CA THR A 236 7.86 8.43 -1.23
C THR A 236 7.76 6.95 -1.63
N VAL A 237 6.56 6.45 -1.97
CA VAL A 237 6.31 5.03 -2.27
C VAL A 237 5.70 4.89 -3.66
N ARG A 238 6.53 4.56 -4.64
CA ARG A 238 6.11 4.34 -6.03
C ARG A 238 6.55 2.95 -6.53
N PRO A 239 5.82 1.89 -6.17
CA PRO A 239 6.13 0.56 -6.66
C PRO A 239 5.91 0.48 -8.18
N PRO A 240 6.70 -0.33 -8.90
CA PRO A 240 6.50 -0.52 -10.33
C PRO A 240 5.19 -1.26 -10.60
N ILE A 241 4.52 -0.92 -11.72
CA ILE A 241 3.33 -1.63 -12.18
C ILE A 241 3.69 -3.11 -12.40
N GLY A 242 2.81 -4.02 -11.96
CA GLY A 242 3.05 -5.46 -11.98
C GLY A 242 3.74 -5.99 -10.72
N SER A 243 4.17 -5.12 -9.78
CA SER A 243 4.77 -5.57 -8.52
C SER A 243 3.77 -6.35 -7.68
N ALA A 244 4.28 -7.41 -7.05
CA ALA A 244 3.51 -8.24 -6.14
C ALA A 244 3.44 -7.60 -4.74
N ALA A 245 2.30 -7.75 -4.09
CA ALA A 245 2.05 -7.34 -2.72
C ALA A 245 1.25 -8.42 -2.00
N GLN A 246 1.13 -8.30 -0.70
CA GLN A 246 0.25 -9.14 0.11
C GLN A 246 -0.91 -8.31 0.63
N ALA A 247 -2.13 -8.77 0.39
CA ALA A 247 -3.36 -8.15 0.89
C ALA A 247 -3.94 -8.97 2.04
N THR A 248 -4.35 -8.30 3.10
CA THR A 248 -5.06 -8.90 4.24
C THR A 248 -6.41 -8.21 4.36
N LEU A 249 -7.49 -9.00 4.37
CA LEU A 249 -8.85 -8.50 4.53
C LEU A 249 -9.19 -8.38 6.01
N TYR A 250 -9.83 -7.30 6.38
CA TYR A 250 -10.38 -7.15 7.74
C TYR A 250 -11.50 -8.19 7.94
N GLY A 251 -11.46 -8.90 9.06
CA GLY A 251 -12.44 -9.96 9.38
C GLY A 251 -12.05 -11.38 8.94
N VAL A 252 -10.99 -11.53 8.13
CA VAL A 252 -10.42 -12.84 7.78
C VAL A 252 -9.05 -12.97 8.45
N ALA A 253 -9.06 -13.27 9.75
CA ALA A 253 -7.84 -13.32 10.55
C ALA A 253 -6.84 -14.35 10.03
N GLY A 254 -5.58 -13.95 9.91
CA GLY A 254 -4.44 -14.84 9.62
C GLY A 254 -4.26 -15.25 8.16
N ARG A 255 -5.08 -14.78 7.22
CA ARG A 255 -4.94 -15.11 5.78
C ARG A 255 -4.44 -13.89 5.00
N SER A 256 -3.35 -14.06 4.30
CA SER A 256 -2.86 -13.11 3.31
C SER A 256 -3.09 -13.64 1.90
N PHE A 257 -3.48 -12.77 1.00
CA PHE A 257 -3.75 -13.05 -0.40
C PHE A 257 -2.73 -12.33 -1.28
N ARG A 258 -2.40 -12.92 -2.40
CA ARG A 258 -1.57 -12.23 -3.38
C ARG A 258 -2.36 -11.10 -4.01
N ALA A 259 -1.67 -9.96 -4.15
CA ALA A 259 -2.19 -8.79 -4.84
C ALA A 259 -1.13 -8.28 -5.82
N THR A 260 -1.57 -7.86 -7.01
CA THR A 260 -0.67 -7.35 -8.06
C THR A 260 -1.04 -5.92 -8.41
N LEU A 261 -0.08 -5.00 -8.37
CA LEU A 261 -0.30 -3.61 -8.76
C LEU A 261 -0.63 -3.51 -10.24
N ARG A 262 -1.87 -3.14 -10.55
CA ARG A 262 -2.33 -2.94 -11.94
C ARG A 262 -2.19 -1.50 -12.39
N GLN A 263 -2.50 -0.57 -11.50
CA GLN A 263 -2.54 0.85 -11.81
C GLN A 263 -2.03 1.67 -10.62
N LEU A 264 -1.20 2.64 -10.94
CA LEU A 264 -0.75 3.69 -10.03
C LEU A 264 -1.06 5.02 -10.69
N SER A 265 -1.74 5.92 -9.97
CA SER A 265 -1.97 7.27 -10.48
C SER A 265 -0.64 7.97 -10.74
N ASP A 266 -0.53 8.70 -11.83
CA ASP A 266 0.67 9.48 -12.12
C ASP A 266 0.60 10.90 -11.54
N SER A 267 -0.60 11.34 -11.19
CA SER A 267 -0.83 12.60 -10.48
C SER A 267 -1.13 12.34 -9.02
N ALA A 268 -0.41 13.02 -8.14
CA ALA A 268 -0.73 13.03 -6.72
C ALA A 268 -1.95 13.91 -6.44
N ASP A 269 -2.76 13.50 -5.50
CA ASP A 269 -3.80 14.37 -4.93
C ASP A 269 -3.12 15.57 -4.25
N PRO A 270 -3.45 16.81 -4.63
CA PRO A 270 -2.75 18.00 -4.16
C PRO A 270 -2.96 18.28 -2.66
N GLN A 271 -4.03 17.77 -2.06
CA GLN A 271 -4.34 18.00 -0.65
C GLN A 271 -3.64 16.99 0.25
N THR A 272 -3.64 15.71 -0.15
CA THR A 272 -3.10 14.62 0.67
C THR A 272 -1.67 14.25 0.30
N ARG A 273 -1.17 14.68 -0.87
CA ARG A 273 0.12 14.31 -1.46
C ARG A 273 0.31 12.80 -1.57
N THR A 274 -0.75 12.14 -2.02
CA THR A 274 -0.78 10.69 -2.16
C THR A 274 -1.17 10.28 -3.56
N TYR A 275 -0.75 9.09 -3.97
CA TYR A 275 -1.11 8.47 -5.25
C TYR A 275 -2.13 7.36 -5.01
N GLU A 276 -3.18 7.31 -5.85
CA GLU A 276 -4.11 6.18 -5.87
C GLU A 276 -3.45 4.97 -6.52
N ALA A 277 -3.44 3.84 -5.81
CA ALA A 277 -2.92 2.58 -6.27
C ALA A 277 -4.02 1.50 -6.26
N ARG A 278 -4.14 0.74 -7.36
CA ARG A 278 -5.12 -0.32 -7.53
C ARG A 278 -4.42 -1.66 -7.69
N TYR A 279 -4.63 -2.53 -6.71
CA TYR A 279 -4.10 -3.88 -6.69
C TYR A 279 -5.19 -4.90 -7.02
N VAL A 280 -4.98 -5.68 -8.06
CA VAL A 280 -5.87 -6.81 -8.38
C VAL A 280 -5.68 -7.90 -7.34
N LEU A 281 -6.77 -8.35 -6.75
CA LEU A 281 -6.79 -9.39 -5.73
C LEU A 281 -6.99 -10.75 -6.39
N GLU A 282 -6.22 -11.73 -5.92
CA GLU A 282 -6.30 -13.11 -6.40
C GLU A 282 -7.08 -13.99 -5.41
N SER A 283 -7.53 -15.14 -5.90
CA SER A 283 -8.21 -16.19 -5.12
C SER A 283 -9.49 -15.70 -4.45
N GLU A 284 -9.77 -16.13 -3.23
CA GLU A 284 -11.00 -15.79 -2.48
C GLU A 284 -11.12 -14.29 -2.17
N ALA A 285 -10.02 -13.54 -2.13
CA ALA A 285 -10.06 -12.11 -1.95
C ALA A 285 -10.75 -11.37 -3.11
N ALA A 286 -10.81 -11.98 -4.30
CA ALA A 286 -11.57 -11.47 -5.44
C ALA A 286 -13.10 -11.48 -5.21
N LEU A 287 -13.59 -12.19 -4.20
CA LEU A 287 -15.00 -12.26 -3.81
C LEU A 287 -15.33 -11.39 -2.59
N ALA A 288 -14.34 -10.66 -2.06
CA ALA A 288 -14.53 -9.79 -0.88
C ALA A 288 -15.64 -8.76 -1.12
N PRO A 289 -16.43 -8.41 -0.09
CA PRO A 289 -17.46 -7.39 -0.22
C PRO A 289 -16.87 -6.04 -0.64
N LEU A 290 -17.59 -5.31 -1.52
CA LEU A 290 -17.25 -3.93 -1.86
C LEU A 290 -17.27 -3.05 -0.61
N GLY A 291 -16.32 -2.13 -0.50
CA GLY A 291 -16.17 -1.25 0.67
C GLY A 291 -15.50 -1.91 1.88
N ALA A 292 -15.22 -3.21 1.84
CA ALA A 292 -14.50 -3.87 2.94
C ALA A 292 -13.08 -3.30 3.07
N THR A 293 -12.61 -3.19 4.30
CA THR A 293 -11.24 -2.72 4.59
C THR A 293 -10.23 -3.78 4.21
N VAL A 294 -9.21 -3.36 3.49
CA VAL A 294 -8.06 -4.17 3.07
C VAL A 294 -6.75 -3.50 3.47
N THR A 295 -5.80 -4.27 3.97
CA THR A 295 -4.43 -3.81 4.22
C THR A 295 -3.51 -4.45 3.20
N VAL A 296 -2.85 -3.63 2.40
CA VAL A 296 -1.84 -4.06 1.43
C VAL A 296 -0.46 -3.88 2.05
N ARG A 297 0.30 -4.97 2.11
CA ARG A 297 1.68 -5.00 2.58
C ARG A 297 2.59 -5.01 1.36
N LEU A 298 3.39 -3.98 1.25
CA LEU A 298 4.48 -3.92 0.30
C LEU A 298 5.74 -4.43 1.00
N SER A 299 6.29 -5.52 0.50
CA SER A 299 7.66 -5.90 0.85
C SER A 299 8.56 -4.95 0.06
N ASP A 300 9.29 -4.07 0.74
CA ASP A 300 10.36 -3.35 0.06
C ASP A 300 11.22 -4.40 -0.60
N ILE A 301 11.49 -4.23 -1.89
CA ILE A 301 12.55 -4.95 -2.55
C ILE A 301 13.80 -4.51 -1.80
N ALA A 302 14.25 -5.39 -0.86
CA ALA A 302 15.55 -5.19 -0.23
C ALA A 302 16.52 -5.01 -1.39
N THR A 303 17.06 -3.82 -1.54
CA THR A 303 18.22 -3.63 -2.39
C THR A 303 19.26 -4.57 -1.80
N ASP A 304 19.75 -5.55 -2.55
CA ASP A 304 20.74 -6.56 -2.13
C ASP A 304 22.01 -5.97 -1.45
N ALA A 305 22.05 -4.66 -1.30
CA ALA A 305 23.13 -3.87 -0.76
C ALA A 305 22.90 -3.37 0.68
N GLU A 306 21.75 -3.59 1.30
CA GLU A 306 21.45 -3.08 2.64
C GLU A 306 21.44 -4.21 3.68
N THR A 307 22.13 -3.96 4.79
CA THR A 307 22.31 -4.94 5.87
C THR A 307 21.97 -4.29 7.20
N GLU A 308 21.21 -5.00 8.03
CA GLU A 308 20.87 -4.58 9.38
C GLU A 308 21.90 -5.09 10.37
N ILE A 309 22.37 -4.19 11.22
CA ILE A 309 23.38 -4.46 12.26
C ILE A 309 22.96 -3.83 13.58
N PRO A 310 23.40 -4.32 14.74
CA PRO A 310 23.21 -3.65 16.00
C PRO A 310 23.85 -2.25 15.98
N LEU A 311 23.17 -1.25 16.54
CA LEU A 311 23.68 0.14 16.55
C LEU A 311 25.07 0.26 17.21
N GLY A 312 25.34 -0.55 18.25
CA GLY A 312 26.65 -0.59 18.92
C GLY A 312 27.82 -1.14 18.08
N ALA A 313 27.53 -1.72 16.88
CA ALA A 313 28.57 -2.15 15.94
C ALA A 313 29.07 -1.02 15.03
N VAL A 314 28.32 0.07 14.93
CA VAL A 314 28.69 1.24 14.10
C VAL A 314 29.76 2.03 14.81
N LEU A 315 30.90 2.20 14.16
CA LEU A 315 31.96 3.10 14.57
C LEU A 315 31.92 4.34 13.68
N ASP A 316 31.82 5.52 14.31
CA ASP A 316 31.94 6.81 13.65
C ASP A 316 32.98 7.65 14.42
N ASP A 317 34.07 8.00 13.77
CA ASP A 317 35.14 8.82 14.33
C ASP A 317 35.09 10.28 13.85
N GLY A 318 33.98 10.65 13.14
CA GLY A 318 33.81 11.98 12.53
C GLY A 318 34.50 12.14 11.18
N GLN A 319 35.30 11.17 10.73
CA GLN A 319 35.94 11.15 9.42
C GLN A 319 35.51 9.89 8.61
N LYS A 320 35.31 8.78 9.30
CA LYS A 320 34.96 7.49 8.69
C LYS A 320 33.87 6.80 9.50
N THR A 321 32.83 6.38 8.82
CA THR A 321 31.81 5.50 9.38
C THR A 321 32.03 4.08 8.88
N GLY A 322 32.09 3.10 9.78
CA GLY A 322 32.36 1.72 9.42
C GLY A 322 32.05 0.73 10.53
N VAL A 323 32.36 -0.52 10.27
CA VAL A 323 32.20 -1.64 11.22
C VAL A 323 33.47 -2.46 11.25
N TRP A 324 33.72 -3.17 12.36
CA TRP A 324 34.80 -4.16 12.44
C TRP A 324 34.26 -5.51 12.01
N LEU A 325 34.81 -6.04 10.91
CA LEU A 325 34.58 -7.42 10.48
C LEU A 325 35.52 -8.34 11.23
N LEU A 326 35.00 -9.50 11.61
CA LEU A 326 35.83 -10.59 12.09
C LEU A 326 36.35 -11.38 10.90
N ASP A 327 37.62 -11.78 10.91
CA ASP A 327 38.18 -12.65 9.90
C ASP A 327 37.52 -14.05 9.95
N ASP A 328 37.68 -14.85 8.89
CA ASP A 328 37.08 -16.18 8.79
C ASP A 328 37.64 -17.16 9.84
N ALA A 329 38.82 -16.88 10.40
CA ALA A 329 39.44 -17.64 11.50
C ALA A 329 38.91 -17.17 12.89
N GLY A 330 38.17 -16.08 12.97
CA GLY A 330 37.62 -15.54 14.23
C GLY A 330 38.69 -14.95 15.16
N SER A 331 39.84 -14.56 14.62
CA SER A 331 41.05 -14.23 15.38
C SER A 331 41.50 -12.77 15.27
N ALA A 332 41.12 -12.06 14.21
CA ALA A 332 41.49 -10.65 13.98
C ALA A 332 40.34 -9.83 13.39
N VAL A 333 40.44 -8.52 13.50
CA VAL A 333 39.42 -7.59 12.99
C VAL A 333 39.95 -6.74 11.87
N THR A 334 39.10 -6.50 10.85
CA THR A 334 39.37 -5.61 9.71
C THR A 334 38.30 -4.54 9.64
N PHE A 335 38.68 -3.29 9.41
CA PHE A 335 37.74 -2.19 9.28
C PHE A 335 37.08 -2.18 7.91
N GLN A 336 35.75 -2.27 7.88
CA GLN A 336 34.95 -2.16 6.66
C GLN A 336 34.19 -0.83 6.68
N PRO A 337 34.51 0.10 5.75
CA PRO A 337 33.71 1.31 5.57
C PRO A 337 32.29 0.96 5.14
N VAL A 338 31.29 1.60 5.76
CA VAL A 338 29.89 1.45 5.42
C VAL A 338 29.22 2.82 5.36
N ARG A 339 28.14 2.90 4.59
CA ARG A 339 27.29 4.09 4.57
C ARG A 339 26.07 3.82 5.43
N LEU A 340 25.79 4.71 6.36
CA LEU A 340 24.61 4.65 7.19
C LEU A 340 23.38 5.11 6.37
N VAL A 341 22.37 4.24 6.26
CA VAL A 341 21.15 4.50 5.52
C VAL A 341 20.03 4.92 6.47
N ARG A 342 19.88 4.20 7.58
CA ARG A 342 18.84 4.45 8.59
C ARG A 342 19.30 3.97 9.95
N VAL A 343 18.87 4.68 11.00
CA VAL A 343 19.14 4.33 12.40
C VAL A 343 17.82 4.19 13.15
N THR A 344 17.71 3.15 13.97
CA THR A 344 16.65 2.96 14.95
C THR A 344 17.23 3.03 16.36
N SER A 345 16.42 2.85 17.39
CA SER A 345 16.90 2.82 18.78
C SER A 345 17.87 1.68 19.08
N GLU A 346 17.81 0.58 18.35
CA GLU A 346 18.59 -0.64 18.63
C GLU A 346 19.46 -1.10 17.46
N THR A 347 19.06 -0.77 16.22
CA THR A 347 19.72 -1.25 15.00
C THR A 347 20.05 -0.10 14.04
N ALA A 348 21.03 -0.34 13.18
CA ALA A 348 21.38 0.51 12.06
C ALA A 348 21.31 -0.29 10.76
N VAL A 349 20.75 0.33 9.72
CA VAL A 349 20.80 -0.19 8.35
C VAL A 349 21.95 0.47 7.63
N VAL A 350 22.84 -0.34 7.08
CA VAL A 350 24.04 0.11 6.39
C VAL A 350 24.11 -0.47 4.98
N SER A 351 24.74 0.26 4.07
CA SER A 351 25.11 -0.21 2.73
C SER A 351 26.63 -0.40 2.63
N GLY A 352 27.07 -1.36 1.81
CA GLY A 352 28.48 -1.70 1.65
C GLY A 352 28.96 -2.86 2.54
N LEU A 353 28.04 -3.52 3.25
CA LEU A 353 28.31 -4.70 4.06
C LEU A 353 27.48 -5.88 3.53
N GLN A 354 28.11 -7.05 3.35
CA GLN A 354 27.41 -8.26 2.96
C GLN A 354 26.69 -8.90 4.15
N ALA A 355 25.46 -9.32 3.95
CA ALA A 355 24.72 -10.10 4.94
C ALA A 355 25.43 -11.44 5.24
N GLY A 356 25.30 -11.94 6.47
CA GLY A 356 25.96 -13.16 6.94
C GLY A 356 27.37 -12.95 7.48
N ARG A 357 28.01 -11.80 7.28
CA ARG A 357 29.35 -11.52 7.85
C ARG A 357 29.25 -11.30 9.36
N GLN A 358 30.28 -11.77 10.07
CA GLN A 358 30.41 -11.55 11.52
C GLN A 358 31.03 -10.19 11.78
N ILE A 359 30.39 -9.41 12.63
CA ILE A 359 30.79 -8.05 13.02
C ILE A 359 30.92 -7.94 14.53
N VAL A 360 31.79 -7.05 14.98
CA VAL A 360 31.91 -6.73 16.41
C VAL A 360 30.74 -5.84 16.80
N SER A 361 29.89 -6.32 17.70
CA SER A 361 28.70 -5.57 18.18
C SER A 361 28.93 -4.80 19.47
N LEU A 362 29.99 -5.13 20.22
CA LEU A 362 30.37 -4.41 21.44
C LEU A 362 31.89 -4.38 21.61
N GLY A 363 32.44 -3.23 22.03
CA GLY A 363 33.88 -3.02 22.18
C GLY A 363 34.56 -2.44 20.92
N ALA A 364 33.78 -2.08 19.89
CA ALA A 364 34.30 -1.61 18.60
C ALA A 364 35.26 -0.40 18.70
N HIS A 365 35.03 0.53 19.64
CA HIS A 365 35.80 1.76 19.80
C HIS A 365 37.21 1.58 20.38
N LEU A 366 37.55 0.39 20.86
CA LEU A 366 38.85 0.07 21.43
C LEU A 366 39.77 -0.66 20.45
N LEU A 367 39.30 -1.00 19.26
CA LEU A 367 39.97 -1.85 18.31
C LEU A 367 40.81 -1.04 17.30
N ARG A 368 41.82 -1.70 16.76
CA ARG A 368 42.69 -1.19 15.69
C ARG A 368 42.71 -2.20 14.52
N GLU A 369 43.06 -1.70 13.35
CA GLU A 369 43.20 -2.53 12.15
C GLU A 369 44.14 -3.69 12.38
N GLY A 370 43.70 -4.91 12.02
CA GLY A 370 44.49 -6.15 12.17
C GLY A 370 44.67 -6.63 13.61
N GLN A 371 44.00 -6.02 14.59
CA GLN A 371 44.18 -6.39 16.01
C GLN A 371 43.60 -7.78 16.30
N PRO A 372 44.36 -8.67 16.98
CA PRO A 372 43.81 -9.95 17.44
C PRO A 372 42.77 -9.71 18.54
N VAL A 373 41.66 -10.49 18.47
CA VAL A 373 40.54 -10.41 19.41
C VAL A 373 40.14 -11.80 19.91
N ARG A 374 39.50 -11.85 21.08
CA ARG A 374 38.84 -13.05 21.59
C ARG A 374 37.34 -12.85 21.59
N THR A 375 36.60 -13.79 21.06
CA THR A 375 35.15 -13.74 21.07
C THR A 375 34.61 -14.24 22.41
N SER A 376 33.50 -13.68 22.87
CA SER A 376 32.86 -14.10 24.14
C SER A 376 32.41 -15.58 24.15
N SER A 377 32.26 -16.20 22.97
CA SER A 377 31.97 -17.62 22.80
C SER A 377 33.21 -18.50 23.07
N ASN A 378 34.44 -18.04 22.74
CA ASN A 378 35.66 -18.78 22.97
C ASN A 378 36.13 -18.78 24.43
N VAL A 379 35.71 -17.80 25.23
CA VAL A 379 36.06 -17.70 26.64
C VAL A 379 35.39 -18.78 27.49
N LYS A 380 34.23 -19.28 27.11
CA LYS A 380 33.54 -20.40 27.79
C LYS A 380 34.18 -21.74 27.55
N ALA A 381 34.99 -21.91 26.51
CA ALA A 381 35.63 -23.19 26.17
C ALA A 381 36.96 -23.43 26.93
N VAL A 382 37.61 -22.38 27.48
CA VAL A 382 38.90 -22.46 28.20
C VAL A 382 38.71 -22.64 29.72
N SER A 383 37.50 -22.45 30.24
CA SER A 383 37.18 -22.57 31.68
C SER A 383 36.47 -23.90 32.05
N ARG A 384 36.69 -24.99 31.28
CA ARG A 384 36.32 -26.39 31.63
C ARG A 384 37.52 -27.28 31.72
#